data_8e3b0999e973a4f2e1e8886923430733
#
_entry.id   8e3b0999e973a4f2e1e8886923430733
#
_cell.length_a   1.000
_cell.length_b   1.000
_cell.length_c   1.000
_cell.angle_alpha   90.00
_cell.angle_beta   90.00
_cell.angle_gamma   90.00
#
_symmetry.space_group_name_H-M   'P 1'
#
loop_
_entity.id
_entity.type
_entity.pdbx_description
1 polymer ?
#
loop_
_entity_poly.entity_id
_entity_poly.type
_entity_poly.pdbx_seq_one_letter_code
_entity_poly.pdbx_strand_id
1 'polypeptide(L)'
;PSDYYHPYNGSLLRINVKPTRYQFTSAIGQHSVPAYLLTVQYPRSEAEVDQAALIRMYSLTPAEACVVKELCRGLTTHQIAEKRQTSVDTARKQIKSCLSKTGTSHQAALGAKVLTIFRL
;
A
#
# COMPACT_ATOMS: atom_id res chain seq x y z
N PRO A 1 -3.50 -5.21 20.42
CA PRO A 1 -3.07 -4.02 19.71
C PRO A 1 -3.06 -2.80 20.64
N SER A 2 -2.05 -1.96 20.47
CA SER A 2 -1.90 -0.73 21.21
C SER A 2 -1.92 0.45 20.28
N ASP A 3 -2.56 1.52 20.70
CA ASP A 3 -2.67 2.74 19.91
C ASP A 3 -1.73 3.81 20.47
N TYR A 4 -0.96 4.42 19.58
CA TYR A 4 -0.03 5.49 19.91
C TYR A 4 -0.25 6.69 19.01
N TYR A 5 -0.02 7.88 19.51
CA TYR A 5 -0.07 9.09 18.73
C TYR A 5 1.34 9.51 18.33
N HIS A 6 1.52 9.81 17.06
CA HIS A 6 2.78 10.28 16.55
C HIS A 6 3.14 11.62 17.20
N PRO A 7 4.37 11.78 17.76
CA PRO A 7 4.70 12.97 18.57
C PRO A 7 4.70 14.28 17.78
N TYR A 8 4.90 14.24 16.46
CA TYR A 8 5.02 15.46 15.67
C TYR A 8 3.74 15.88 14.98
N ASN A 9 2.87 14.95 14.62
CA ASN A 9 1.68 15.29 13.84
C ASN A 9 0.38 14.78 14.45
N GLY A 10 0.43 14.12 15.59
CA GLY A 10 -0.75 13.59 16.27
C GLY A 10 -1.43 12.44 15.54
N SER A 11 -0.83 11.89 14.50
CA SER A 11 -1.39 10.75 13.78
C SER A 11 -1.44 9.52 14.68
N LEU A 12 -2.54 8.79 14.59
CA LEU A 12 -2.70 7.56 15.34
C LEU A 12 -1.87 6.44 14.73
N LEU A 13 -0.96 5.89 15.53
CA LEU A 13 -0.22 4.68 15.17
C LEU A 13 -0.84 3.49 15.87
N ARG A 14 -1.13 2.45 15.11
CA ARG A 14 -1.61 1.20 15.69
C ARG A 14 -0.48 0.17 15.65
N ILE A 15 -0.09 -0.26 16.85
CA ILE A 15 0.99 -1.22 17.03
C ILE A 15 0.40 -2.54 17.50
N ASN A 16 0.74 -3.61 16.80
CA ASN A 16 0.34 -4.95 17.15
C ASN A 16 1.59 -5.80 17.41
N VAL A 17 1.63 -6.47 18.55
CA VAL A 17 2.73 -7.35 18.93
C VAL A 17 2.20 -8.76 19.03
N LYS A 18 2.79 -9.67 18.28
CA LYS A 18 2.37 -11.07 18.23
C LYS A 18 3.54 -11.98 18.58
N PRO A 19 3.39 -12.91 19.56
CA PRO A 19 4.40 -13.91 19.82
C PRO A 19 4.59 -14.81 18.61
N THR A 20 5.84 -15.11 18.29
CA THR A 20 6.18 -16.00 17.19
C THR A 20 7.51 -16.70 17.52
N ARG A 21 8.02 -17.45 16.58
CA ARG A 21 9.35 -18.08 16.71
C ARG A 21 10.17 -17.73 15.48
N TYR A 22 11.39 -17.33 15.73
CA TYR A 22 12.36 -17.07 14.68
C TYR A 22 13.19 -18.31 14.44
N GLN A 23 13.25 -18.76 13.19
CA GLN A 23 14.01 -19.94 12.78
C GLN A 23 15.21 -19.51 11.95
N PHE A 24 16.37 -20.06 12.27
CA PHE A 24 17.59 -19.78 11.52
C PHE A 24 18.50 -21.01 11.49
N THR A 25 19.39 -21.05 10.51
CA THR A 25 20.36 -22.13 10.33
C THR A 25 21.75 -21.60 10.62
N SER A 26 22.51 -22.36 11.43
CA SER A 26 23.90 -22.08 11.71
C SER A 26 24.75 -23.29 11.35
N ALA A 27 26.09 -23.20 11.56
CA ALA A 27 27.02 -24.28 11.32
C ALA A 27 26.72 -25.56 12.15
N ILE A 28 26.01 -25.41 13.28
CA ILE A 28 25.66 -26.53 14.16
C ILE A 28 24.21 -27.00 14.00
N GLY A 29 23.49 -26.51 12.98
CA GLY A 29 22.15 -26.96 12.65
C GLY A 29 21.10 -25.88 12.65
N GLN A 30 19.83 -26.29 12.71
CA GLN A 30 18.68 -25.39 12.72
C GLN A 30 18.33 -25.03 14.15
N HIS A 31 17.95 -23.76 14.31
CA HIS A 31 17.58 -23.19 15.60
C HIS A 31 16.22 -22.52 15.53
N SER A 32 15.50 -22.53 16.64
CA SER A 32 14.24 -21.85 16.79
C SER A 32 14.21 -21.17 18.16
N VAL A 33 14.05 -19.86 18.15
CA VAL A 33 14.02 -19.06 19.39
C VAL A 33 12.72 -18.28 19.49
N PRO A 34 12.24 -18.01 20.74
CA PRO A 34 11.10 -17.13 20.92
C PRO A 34 11.40 -15.73 20.38
N ALA A 35 10.40 -15.15 19.70
CA ALA A 35 10.53 -13.82 19.13
C ALA A 35 9.16 -13.13 19.14
N TYR A 36 9.11 -11.87 18.74
CA TYR A 36 7.86 -11.12 18.61
C TYR A 36 7.81 -10.49 17.23
N LEU A 37 6.65 -10.62 16.59
CA LEU A 37 6.35 -9.92 15.35
C LEU A 37 5.70 -8.58 15.72
N LEU A 38 6.36 -7.49 15.34
CA LEU A 38 5.86 -6.14 15.55
C LEU A 38 5.28 -5.61 14.24
N THR A 39 3.99 -5.32 14.24
CA THR A 39 3.32 -4.69 13.11
C THR A 39 2.92 -3.29 13.49
N VAL A 40 3.34 -2.31 12.70
CA VAL A 40 2.98 -0.91 12.89
C VAL A 40 2.10 -0.48 11.73
N GLN A 41 0.88 -0.05 12.05
CA GLN A 41 -0.06 0.51 11.09
C GLN A 41 -0.10 2.03 11.24
N TYR A 42 0.13 2.71 10.14
CA TYR A 42 0.12 4.15 10.08
C TYR A 42 -1.06 4.59 9.23
N PRO A 43 -2.11 5.19 9.83
CA PRO A 43 -3.24 5.66 9.04
C PRO A 43 -2.80 6.79 8.11
N ARG A 44 -3.26 6.74 6.88
CA ARG A 44 -2.91 7.73 5.87
C ARG A 44 -4.10 8.60 5.56
N SER A 45 -3.86 9.89 5.45
CA SER A 45 -4.88 10.81 4.98
C SER A 45 -4.97 10.77 3.45
N GLU A 46 -6.13 11.15 2.94
CA GLU A 46 -6.35 11.24 1.49
C GLU A 46 -5.44 12.27 0.82
N ALA A 47 -4.98 13.24 1.58
CA ALA A 47 -4.11 14.30 1.09
C ALA A 47 -2.69 13.84 0.76
N GLU A 48 -2.31 12.63 1.19
CA GLU A 48 -0.94 12.14 0.98
C GLU A 48 -0.63 11.73 -0.45
N VAL A 49 -1.65 11.42 -1.26
CA VAL A 49 -1.46 11.05 -2.65
C VAL A 49 -2.00 12.16 -3.57
N ASP A 50 -1.08 12.89 -4.19
CA ASP A 50 -1.41 13.97 -5.10
C ASP A 50 -1.64 13.42 -6.51
N GLN A 51 -2.91 13.44 -6.95
CA GLN A 51 -3.27 12.97 -8.28
C GLN A 51 -2.60 13.76 -9.41
N ALA A 52 -2.47 15.07 -9.26
CA ALA A 52 -1.82 15.89 -10.27
C ALA A 52 -0.34 15.52 -10.44
N ALA A 53 0.34 15.22 -9.35
CA ALA A 53 1.71 14.73 -9.38
C ALA A 53 1.81 13.37 -10.08
N LEU A 54 0.91 12.44 -9.80
CA LEU A 54 0.87 11.14 -10.47
C LEU A 54 0.68 11.29 -11.98
N ILE A 55 -0.21 12.16 -12.41
CA ILE A 55 -0.44 12.44 -13.83
C ILE A 55 0.86 12.92 -14.49
N ARG A 56 1.54 13.87 -13.87
CA ARG A 56 2.78 14.42 -14.42
C ARG A 56 3.93 13.41 -14.44
N MET A 57 4.08 12.63 -13.36
CA MET A 57 5.21 11.72 -13.21
C MET A 57 5.13 10.50 -14.14
N TYR A 58 3.94 9.98 -14.35
CA TYR A 58 3.74 8.72 -15.07
C TYR A 58 2.90 8.85 -16.32
N SER A 59 2.54 10.06 -16.70
CA SER A 59 1.67 10.31 -17.88
C SER A 59 0.34 9.56 -17.79
N LEU A 60 -0.23 9.55 -16.58
CA LEU A 60 -1.52 8.91 -16.34
C LEU A 60 -2.65 9.83 -16.83
N THR A 61 -3.74 9.20 -17.25
CA THR A 61 -5.00 9.94 -17.43
C THR A 61 -5.59 10.28 -16.05
N PRO A 62 -6.50 11.27 -15.95
CA PRO A 62 -7.16 11.56 -14.67
C PRO A 62 -7.87 10.33 -14.08
N ALA A 63 -8.50 9.50 -14.92
CA ALA A 63 -9.15 8.27 -14.48
C ALA A 63 -8.13 7.27 -13.91
N GLU A 64 -6.99 7.11 -14.56
CA GLU A 64 -5.92 6.24 -14.09
C GLU A 64 -5.33 6.72 -12.76
N ALA A 65 -5.11 8.02 -12.62
CA ALA A 65 -4.61 8.60 -11.36
C ALA A 65 -5.59 8.35 -10.21
N CYS A 66 -6.89 8.44 -10.47
CA CYS A 66 -7.92 8.12 -9.49
C CYS A 66 -7.87 6.63 -9.10
N VAL A 67 -7.70 5.73 -10.05
CA VAL A 67 -7.57 4.30 -9.80
C VAL A 67 -6.33 4.02 -8.93
N VAL A 68 -5.20 4.64 -9.22
CA VAL A 68 -3.98 4.49 -8.41
C VAL A 68 -4.23 4.93 -6.98
N LYS A 69 -4.90 6.05 -6.79
CA LYS A 69 -5.24 6.55 -5.46
C LYS A 69 -6.12 5.56 -4.69
N GLU A 70 -7.12 4.97 -5.36
CA GLU A 70 -7.99 3.98 -4.74
C GLU A 70 -7.22 2.70 -4.38
N LEU A 71 -6.30 2.25 -5.23
CA LEU A 71 -5.43 1.12 -4.91
C LEU A 71 -4.56 1.40 -3.68
N CYS A 72 -4.05 2.63 -3.55
CA CYS A 72 -3.25 3.03 -2.39
C CYS A 72 -4.08 3.04 -1.10
N ARG A 73 -5.38 3.21 -1.18
CA ARG A 73 -6.30 3.09 -0.05
C ARG A 73 -6.64 1.66 0.31
N GLY A 74 -6.17 0.69 -0.47
CA GLY A 74 -6.40 -0.72 -0.23
C GLY A 74 -7.70 -1.26 -0.83
N LEU A 75 -8.34 -0.53 -1.74
CA LEU A 75 -9.55 -1.02 -2.41
C LEU A 75 -9.21 -2.15 -3.37
N THR A 76 -10.10 -3.15 -3.42
CA THR A 76 -10.01 -4.22 -4.40
C THR A 76 -10.51 -3.76 -5.78
N THR A 77 -10.22 -4.54 -6.81
CA THR A 77 -10.70 -4.25 -8.17
C THR A 77 -12.23 -4.12 -8.21
N HIS A 78 -12.95 -4.98 -7.50
CA HIS A 78 -14.41 -4.94 -7.44
C HIS A 78 -14.90 -3.67 -6.74
N GLN A 79 -14.26 -3.28 -5.64
CA GLN A 79 -14.60 -2.05 -4.92
C GLN A 79 -14.35 -0.80 -5.75
N ILE A 80 -13.27 -0.79 -6.52
CA ILE A 80 -12.95 0.31 -7.43
C ILE A 80 -14.01 0.41 -8.53
N ALA A 81 -14.36 -0.72 -9.13
CA ALA A 81 -15.39 -0.77 -10.18
C ALA A 81 -16.73 -0.26 -9.66
N GLU A 82 -17.14 -0.69 -8.48
CA GLU A 82 -18.37 -0.26 -7.84
C GLU A 82 -18.36 1.24 -7.55
N LYS A 83 -17.31 1.74 -6.95
CA LYS A 83 -17.18 3.16 -6.61
C LYS A 83 -17.19 4.05 -7.84
N ARG A 84 -16.57 3.61 -8.92
CA ARG A 84 -16.48 4.37 -10.17
C ARG A 84 -17.65 4.11 -11.12
N GLN A 85 -18.57 3.24 -10.73
CA GLN A 85 -19.73 2.85 -11.54
C GLN A 85 -19.31 2.33 -12.93
N THR A 86 -18.29 1.49 -12.94
CA THR A 86 -17.79 0.82 -14.14
C THR A 86 -17.85 -0.70 -13.97
N SER A 87 -17.65 -1.42 -15.06
CA SER A 87 -17.51 -2.88 -14.99
C SER A 87 -16.16 -3.27 -14.35
N VAL A 88 -16.10 -4.48 -13.80
CA VAL A 88 -14.85 -5.03 -13.27
C VAL A 88 -13.80 -5.15 -14.37
N ASP A 89 -14.21 -5.51 -15.60
CA ASP A 89 -13.28 -5.60 -16.73
C ASP A 89 -12.69 -4.24 -17.10
N THR A 90 -13.47 -3.19 -17.05
CA THR A 90 -12.97 -1.82 -17.27
C THR A 90 -11.96 -1.44 -16.18
N ALA A 91 -12.28 -1.72 -14.92
CA ALA A 91 -11.36 -1.46 -13.80
C ALA A 91 -10.05 -2.24 -13.97
N ARG A 92 -10.12 -3.52 -14.37
CA ARG A 92 -8.91 -4.32 -14.63
C ARG A 92 -8.04 -3.74 -15.75
N LYS A 93 -8.65 -3.28 -16.82
CA LYS A 93 -7.92 -2.64 -17.92
C LYS A 93 -7.22 -1.37 -17.47
N GLN A 94 -7.90 -0.55 -16.66
CA GLN A 94 -7.32 0.66 -16.11
C GLN A 94 -6.16 0.35 -15.17
N ILE A 95 -6.30 -0.66 -14.31
CA ILE A 95 -5.23 -1.09 -13.42
C ILE A 95 -4.03 -1.59 -14.23
N LYS A 96 -4.27 -2.40 -15.25
CA LYS A 96 -3.20 -2.90 -16.12
C LYS A 96 -2.45 -1.76 -16.80
N SER A 97 -3.16 -0.75 -17.29
CA SER A 97 -2.55 0.44 -17.87
C SER A 97 -1.70 1.19 -16.84
N CYS A 98 -2.21 1.34 -15.61
CA CYS A 98 -1.46 1.98 -14.52
C CYS A 98 -0.16 1.21 -14.21
N LEU A 99 -0.22 -0.12 -14.14
CA LEU A 99 0.95 -0.96 -13.89
C LEU A 99 2.00 -0.75 -14.99
N SER A 100 1.58 -0.74 -16.25
CA SER A 100 2.46 -0.51 -17.39
C SER A 100 3.13 0.86 -17.33
N LYS A 101 2.36 1.91 -17.08
CA LYS A 101 2.85 3.28 -17.06
C LYS A 101 3.76 3.58 -15.86
N THR A 102 3.55 2.91 -14.75
CA THR A 102 4.39 3.06 -13.55
C THR A 102 5.57 2.11 -13.51
N GLY A 103 5.68 1.18 -14.47
CA GLY A 103 6.77 0.22 -14.51
C GLY A 103 6.71 -0.82 -13.41
N THR A 104 5.52 -1.15 -12.93
CA THR A 104 5.32 -2.17 -11.90
C THR A 104 4.61 -3.39 -12.47
N SER A 105 4.75 -4.54 -11.80
CA SER A 105 4.22 -5.82 -12.31
C SER A 105 2.92 -6.27 -11.63
N HIS A 106 2.60 -5.74 -10.46
CA HIS A 106 1.39 -6.10 -9.72
C HIS A 106 0.94 -4.96 -8.81
N GLN A 107 -0.31 -5.06 -8.32
CA GLN A 107 -0.95 -3.98 -7.56
C GLN A 107 -0.20 -3.64 -6.28
N ALA A 108 0.30 -4.65 -5.56
CA ALA A 108 1.05 -4.41 -4.33
C ALA A 108 2.33 -3.61 -4.59
N ALA A 109 3.05 -3.92 -5.67
CA ALA A 109 4.25 -3.18 -6.07
C ALA A 109 3.91 -1.74 -6.46
N LEU A 110 2.80 -1.52 -7.18
CA LEU A 110 2.34 -0.19 -7.53
C LEU A 110 2.03 0.64 -6.29
N GLY A 111 1.26 0.08 -5.36
CA GLY A 111 0.94 0.76 -4.11
C GLY A 111 2.19 1.12 -3.32
N ALA A 112 3.12 0.17 -3.16
CA ALA A 112 4.36 0.40 -2.43
C ALA A 112 5.20 1.51 -3.08
N LYS A 113 5.31 1.52 -4.41
CA LYS A 113 6.07 2.53 -5.16
C LYS A 113 5.49 3.93 -4.97
N VAL A 114 4.18 4.06 -5.15
CA VAL A 114 3.49 5.35 -5.00
C VAL A 114 3.58 5.85 -3.57
N LEU A 115 3.33 4.99 -2.60
CA LEU A 115 3.39 5.36 -1.19
C LEU A 115 4.79 5.76 -0.75
N THR A 116 5.82 5.16 -1.32
CA THR A 116 7.22 5.56 -1.06
C THR A 116 7.50 6.97 -1.56
N ILE A 117 6.98 7.32 -2.74
CA ILE A 117 7.18 8.65 -3.34
C ILE A 117 6.48 9.74 -2.51
N PHE A 118 5.26 9.48 -2.07
CA PHE A 118 4.45 10.48 -1.34
C PHE A 118 4.52 10.34 0.18
N ARG A 119 5.32 9.42 0.68
CA ARG A 119 5.50 9.26 2.11
C ARG A 119 6.38 10.37 2.66
N LEU A 120 5.91 10.95 3.69
CA LEU A 120 6.63 11.98 4.42
C LEU A 120 7.33 11.41 5.65
#